data_8bd56e2938e6b06d44081481bb53c812
#
_entry.id   8bd56e2938e6b06d44081481bb53c812
#
_cell.length_a   1.000
_cell.length_b   1.000
_cell.length_c   1.000
_cell.angle_alpha   90.00
_cell.angle_beta   90.00
_cell.angle_gamma   90.00
#
_symmetry.space_group_name_H-M   'P 1'
#
loop_
_entity.id
_entity.type
_entity.pdbx_description
1 polymer ?
#
loop_
_entity_poly.entity_id
_entity_poly.type
_entity_poly.pdbx_seq_one_letter_code
_entity_poly.pdbx_strand_id
1 'polypeptide(L)'
;MADTYVRERSGDGRKDLKYPSAPEPLTVPVYDNHAHLEILDGDEPLSLTEQLDRAAAVGIAGVVQASGDIESSRWAVEAAASDSRVLAAVAIHPNDAPTYAEQGRLGGVGLDEAIAVIDELAAHPRTRAIGETGLDFFRTEPERRAPQFESFEAHIALAKKHGIAMQIHDRDAHDAVLETLARVGAPERTVFHCFSGDDAMARVCADAGYHLSFAGNVTFKNAQNLRDALQVTPLDRILVETDAPFLTPVPLRGRPNAPYLVPITVRFMAAELGIDVDELCVQLAENTLRVYGSFDS
;
A
#
# COMPACT_ATOMS: atom_id res chain seq x y z
N MET A 1 8.26 -6.68 -20.91
CA MET A 1 7.27 -5.64 -21.31
C MET A 1 6.83 -4.77 -20.12
N ALA A 2 7.17 -5.11 -18.89
CA ALA A 2 6.98 -4.22 -17.72
C ALA A 2 7.84 -2.93 -17.73
N ASP A 3 8.73 -2.78 -18.71
CA ASP A 3 9.64 -1.61 -18.80
C ASP A 3 9.05 -0.42 -19.58
N THR A 4 7.79 -0.48 -20.01
CA THR A 4 7.19 0.56 -20.88
C THR A 4 6.39 1.61 -20.13
N TYR A 5 5.95 1.34 -18.90
CA TYR A 5 5.25 2.29 -18.06
C TYR A 5 6.02 2.50 -16.77
N VAL A 6 6.65 3.65 -16.66
CA VAL A 6 7.35 4.07 -15.45
C VAL A 6 7.01 5.54 -15.17
N ARG A 7 6.85 5.86 -13.90
CA ARG A 7 6.71 7.22 -13.40
C ARG A 7 8.01 7.66 -12.74
N GLU A 8 8.31 8.93 -12.75
CA GLU A 8 9.48 9.48 -12.06
C GLU A 8 9.03 10.32 -10.86
N ARG A 9 9.65 10.07 -9.71
CA ARG A 9 9.44 10.90 -8.55
C ARG A 9 10.28 12.18 -8.65
N SER A 10 9.65 13.35 -8.43
CA SER A 10 10.37 14.62 -8.34
C SER A 10 11.45 14.57 -7.24
N GLY A 11 12.66 15.02 -7.59
CA GLY A 11 13.78 15.18 -6.66
C GLY A 11 13.72 16.44 -5.79
N ASP A 12 12.71 17.28 -5.96
CA ASP A 12 12.62 18.60 -5.37
C ASP A 12 12.72 18.60 -3.84
N GLY A 13 13.64 19.41 -3.30
CA GLY A 13 13.83 19.57 -1.85
C GLY A 13 14.59 18.45 -1.14
N ARG A 14 14.93 17.36 -1.83
CA ARG A 14 15.73 16.26 -1.27
C ARG A 14 17.22 16.51 -1.48
N LYS A 15 18.04 16.22 -0.46
CA LYS A 15 19.48 16.51 -0.45
C LYS A 15 20.39 15.35 -0.86
N ASP A 16 19.89 14.11 -0.76
CA ASP A 16 20.64 12.89 -1.09
C ASP A 16 19.70 11.94 -1.83
N LEU A 17 19.96 11.78 -3.12
CA LEU A 17 19.17 10.93 -4.01
C LEU A 17 19.82 9.54 -4.24
N LYS A 18 20.89 9.24 -3.50
CA LYS A 18 21.49 7.90 -3.54
C LYS A 18 20.68 6.93 -2.69
N TYR A 19 20.43 5.76 -3.22
CA TYR A 19 19.81 4.69 -2.43
C TYR A 19 20.66 4.37 -1.19
N PRO A 20 20.04 4.20 -0.01
CA PRO A 20 20.75 3.78 1.19
C PRO A 20 21.43 2.42 1.03
N SER A 21 22.45 2.16 1.85
CA SER A 21 22.96 0.80 1.98
C SER A 21 21.90 -0.12 2.54
N ALA A 22 21.92 -1.39 2.14
CA ALA A 22 21.02 -2.40 2.67
C ALA A 22 21.18 -2.53 4.21
N PRO A 23 20.08 -2.62 4.95
CA PRO A 23 20.13 -2.90 6.38
C PRO A 23 20.57 -4.35 6.64
N GLU A 24 20.83 -4.68 7.91
CA GLU A 24 21.04 -6.05 8.32
C GLU A 24 19.81 -6.91 7.95
N PRO A 25 19.99 -8.11 7.36
CA PRO A 25 18.89 -8.98 6.98
C PRO A 25 18.04 -9.43 8.17
N LEU A 26 16.74 -9.64 7.92
CA LEU A 26 15.86 -10.36 8.86
C LEU A 26 16.14 -11.86 8.78
N THR A 27 16.14 -12.53 9.92
CA THR A 27 16.32 -13.99 10.02
C THR A 27 15.08 -14.73 9.52
N VAL A 28 13.90 -14.20 9.88
CA VAL A 28 12.59 -14.70 9.43
C VAL A 28 12.08 -13.77 8.32
N PRO A 29 11.79 -14.31 7.13
CA PRO A 29 11.31 -13.47 6.02
C PRO A 29 9.93 -12.85 6.30
N VAL A 30 9.76 -11.61 5.82
CA VAL A 30 8.48 -10.89 5.80
C VAL A 30 8.16 -10.41 4.39
N TYR A 31 7.07 -9.68 4.23
CA TYR A 31 6.62 -9.13 2.95
C TYR A 31 6.47 -7.61 3.06
N ASP A 32 6.63 -6.92 1.94
CA ASP A 32 6.24 -5.52 1.81
C ASP A 32 4.80 -5.49 1.29
N ASN A 33 3.88 -5.05 2.13
CA ASN A 33 2.45 -5.14 1.81
C ASN A 33 1.95 -4.01 0.89
N HIS A 34 2.78 -2.99 0.61
CA HIS A 34 2.42 -1.89 -0.27
C HIS A 34 3.65 -1.14 -0.76
N ALA A 35 3.90 -1.16 -2.06
CA ALA A 35 4.93 -0.37 -2.74
C ALA A 35 4.52 -0.03 -4.17
N HIS A 36 5.10 1.05 -4.71
CA HIS A 36 4.93 1.49 -6.10
C HIS A 36 6.25 1.28 -6.85
N LEU A 37 6.50 0.05 -7.28
CA LEU A 37 7.77 -0.37 -7.90
C LEU A 37 7.98 0.26 -9.28
N GLU A 38 6.91 0.75 -9.93
CA GLU A 38 6.94 1.44 -11.22
C GLU A 38 7.37 2.90 -11.10
N ILE A 39 7.45 3.46 -9.88
CA ILE A 39 7.88 4.84 -9.68
C ILE A 39 9.40 4.88 -9.51
N LEU A 40 10.09 5.36 -10.53
CA LEU A 40 11.54 5.56 -10.48
C LEU A 40 11.91 6.66 -9.50
N ASP A 41 12.94 6.45 -8.70
CA ASP A 41 13.47 7.39 -7.72
C ASP A 41 15.00 7.35 -7.68
N GLY A 42 15.60 8.41 -7.15
CA GLY A 42 17.03 8.48 -6.96
C GLY A 42 17.84 8.87 -8.21
N ASP A 43 19.15 9.10 -8.01
CA ASP A 43 20.10 9.43 -9.09
C ASP A 43 20.34 8.26 -10.04
N GLU A 44 20.25 7.04 -9.52
CA GLU A 44 20.40 5.78 -10.25
C GLU A 44 19.17 4.92 -9.93
N PRO A 45 18.06 5.08 -10.67
CA PRO A 45 16.82 4.33 -10.44
C PRO A 45 17.04 2.82 -10.53
N LEU A 46 16.41 2.08 -9.61
CA LEU A 46 16.48 0.63 -9.60
C LEU A 46 15.41 0.04 -10.53
N SER A 47 15.81 -0.92 -11.35
CA SER A 47 14.85 -1.76 -12.10
C SER A 47 14.02 -2.61 -11.15
N LEU A 48 12.88 -3.15 -11.62
CA LEU A 48 12.05 -4.08 -10.86
C LEU A 48 12.86 -5.24 -10.28
N THR A 49 13.69 -5.88 -11.12
CA THR A 49 14.54 -7.01 -10.69
C THR A 49 15.53 -6.60 -9.60
N GLU A 50 16.18 -5.45 -9.73
CA GLU A 50 17.12 -4.95 -8.71
C GLU A 50 16.43 -4.63 -7.39
N GLN A 51 15.23 -4.05 -7.43
CA GLN A 51 14.43 -3.79 -6.23
C GLN A 51 14.12 -5.10 -5.50
N LEU A 52 13.64 -6.12 -6.23
CA LEU A 52 13.26 -7.42 -5.69
C LEU A 52 14.47 -8.23 -5.22
N ASP A 53 15.60 -8.19 -5.92
CA ASP A 53 16.83 -8.89 -5.52
C ASP A 53 17.43 -8.29 -4.24
N ARG A 54 17.44 -6.96 -4.13
CA ARG A 54 17.86 -6.27 -2.89
C ARG A 54 16.92 -6.57 -1.73
N ALA A 55 15.61 -6.65 -1.99
CA ALA A 55 14.61 -6.99 -1.00
C ALA A 55 14.80 -8.43 -0.50
N ALA A 56 14.97 -9.40 -1.40
CA ALA A 56 15.21 -10.78 -1.06
C ALA A 56 16.50 -10.96 -0.23
N ALA A 57 17.57 -10.21 -0.57
CA ALA A 57 18.84 -10.26 0.16
C ALA A 57 18.75 -9.83 1.63
N VAL A 58 17.70 -9.12 2.03
CA VAL A 58 17.47 -8.68 3.41
C VAL A 58 16.27 -9.35 4.08
N GLY A 59 15.74 -10.43 3.49
CA GLY A 59 14.64 -11.21 4.07
C GLY A 59 13.24 -10.69 3.73
N ILE A 60 13.07 -10.01 2.60
CA ILE A 60 11.74 -9.66 2.07
C ILE A 60 11.37 -10.67 1.00
N ALA A 61 10.39 -11.54 1.32
CA ALA A 61 10.00 -12.68 0.48
C ALA A 61 9.12 -12.27 -0.72
N GLY A 62 8.45 -11.13 -0.65
CA GLY A 62 7.61 -10.64 -1.73
C GLY A 62 7.07 -9.24 -1.45
N VAL A 63 6.46 -8.65 -2.49
CA VAL A 63 5.95 -7.28 -2.48
C VAL A 63 4.55 -7.25 -3.09
N VAL A 64 3.62 -6.53 -2.48
CA VAL A 64 2.34 -6.18 -3.08
C VAL A 64 2.52 -4.85 -3.80
N GLN A 65 2.51 -4.91 -5.14
CA GLN A 65 2.58 -3.74 -6.01
C GLN A 65 1.23 -3.04 -6.05
N ALA A 66 1.17 -1.84 -5.52
CA ALA A 66 -0.03 -1.01 -5.50
C ALA A 66 -0.15 -0.11 -6.74
N SER A 67 -1.37 0.23 -7.10
CA SER A 67 -1.68 1.01 -8.30
C SER A 67 -2.72 2.08 -8.01
N GLY A 68 -2.71 3.17 -8.78
CA GLY A 68 -3.63 4.28 -8.59
C GLY A 68 -4.38 4.73 -9.85
N ASP A 69 -4.06 4.15 -11.03
CA ASP A 69 -4.69 4.45 -12.31
C ASP A 69 -4.70 3.21 -13.22
N ILE A 70 -5.30 3.31 -14.41
CA ILE A 70 -5.39 2.20 -15.36
C ILE A 70 -3.99 1.71 -15.78
N GLU A 71 -3.08 2.61 -16.05
CA GLU A 71 -1.76 2.25 -16.59
C GLU A 71 -0.89 1.58 -15.54
N SER A 72 -0.84 2.13 -14.32
CA SER A 72 -0.14 1.49 -13.20
C SER A 72 -0.76 0.15 -12.82
N SER A 73 -2.09 0.00 -12.93
CA SER A 73 -2.78 -1.26 -12.70
C SER A 73 -2.42 -2.33 -13.72
N ARG A 74 -2.31 -1.97 -15.00
CA ARG A 74 -1.84 -2.89 -16.06
C ARG A 74 -0.39 -3.30 -15.81
N TRP A 75 0.46 -2.32 -15.49
CA TRP A 75 1.86 -2.58 -15.16
C TRP A 75 1.99 -3.53 -13.95
N ALA A 76 1.20 -3.32 -12.89
CA ALA A 76 1.21 -4.19 -11.72
C ALA A 76 0.86 -5.64 -12.04
N VAL A 77 -0.15 -5.86 -12.89
CA VAL A 77 -0.52 -7.21 -13.35
C VAL A 77 0.60 -7.84 -14.18
N GLU A 78 1.23 -7.10 -15.10
CA GLU A 78 2.37 -7.58 -15.89
C GLU A 78 3.58 -7.90 -15.01
N ALA A 79 3.91 -7.05 -14.04
CA ALA A 79 4.98 -7.28 -13.08
C ALA A 79 4.73 -8.56 -12.26
N ALA A 80 3.51 -8.72 -11.72
CA ALA A 80 3.13 -9.91 -10.96
C ALA A 80 3.09 -11.19 -11.80
N ALA A 81 2.80 -11.10 -13.11
CA ALA A 81 2.87 -12.22 -14.03
C ALA A 81 4.31 -12.60 -14.40
N SER A 82 5.25 -11.64 -14.34
CA SER A 82 6.65 -11.83 -14.72
C SER A 82 7.56 -12.30 -13.58
N ASP A 83 7.23 -12.00 -12.32
CA ASP A 83 8.03 -12.35 -11.14
C ASP A 83 7.13 -12.85 -10.00
N SER A 84 7.37 -14.07 -9.54
CA SER A 84 6.58 -14.71 -8.48
C SER A 84 6.65 -13.98 -7.13
N ARG A 85 7.64 -13.13 -6.91
CA ARG A 85 7.78 -12.31 -5.70
C ARG A 85 6.82 -11.11 -5.67
N VAL A 86 6.05 -10.86 -6.74
CA VAL A 86 5.11 -9.73 -6.83
C VAL A 86 3.68 -10.22 -6.87
N LEU A 87 2.81 -9.62 -6.07
CA LEU A 87 1.36 -9.67 -6.22
C LEU A 87 0.84 -8.28 -6.62
N ALA A 88 -0.23 -8.23 -7.41
CA ALA A 88 -0.81 -6.98 -7.87
C ALA A 88 -1.98 -6.54 -6.99
N ALA A 89 -2.03 -5.24 -6.70
CA ALA A 89 -3.21 -4.52 -6.24
C ALA A 89 -3.58 -3.48 -7.29
N VAL A 90 -4.84 -3.48 -7.74
CA VAL A 90 -5.32 -2.66 -8.86
C VAL A 90 -6.47 -1.76 -8.42
N ALA A 91 -6.43 -0.48 -8.76
CA ALA A 91 -7.48 0.47 -8.41
C ALA A 91 -7.35 1.81 -9.15
N ILE A 92 -8.35 2.67 -8.92
CA ILE A 92 -8.27 4.11 -9.18
C ILE A 92 -8.11 4.81 -7.83
N HIS A 93 -6.98 5.49 -7.66
CA HIS A 93 -6.65 6.26 -6.45
C HIS A 93 -7.67 7.41 -6.24
N PRO A 94 -8.03 7.76 -4.99
CA PRO A 94 -9.00 8.82 -4.73
C PRO A 94 -8.65 10.17 -5.35
N ASN A 95 -7.37 10.49 -5.52
CA ASN A 95 -6.96 11.74 -6.18
C ASN A 95 -7.17 11.72 -7.70
N ASP A 96 -7.24 10.55 -8.33
CA ASP A 96 -7.44 10.38 -9.77
C ASP A 96 -8.92 10.23 -10.14
N ALA A 97 -9.76 9.75 -9.22
CA ALA A 97 -11.19 9.58 -9.46
C ALA A 97 -11.91 10.87 -9.96
N PRO A 98 -11.65 12.09 -9.41
CA PRO A 98 -12.20 13.32 -9.94
C PRO A 98 -11.74 13.63 -11.37
N THR A 99 -10.50 13.26 -11.71
CA THR A 99 -9.94 13.47 -13.06
C THR A 99 -10.65 12.60 -14.08
N TYR A 100 -10.86 11.31 -13.79
CA TYR A 100 -11.63 10.41 -14.64
C TYR A 100 -13.08 10.88 -14.78
N ALA A 101 -13.73 11.33 -13.71
CA ALA A 101 -15.08 11.88 -13.78
C ALA A 101 -15.18 13.12 -14.67
N GLU A 102 -14.16 13.97 -14.68
CA GLU A 102 -14.08 15.15 -15.57
C GLU A 102 -13.81 14.75 -17.02
N GLN A 103 -12.86 13.83 -17.25
CA GLN A 103 -12.52 13.34 -18.59
C GLN A 103 -13.70 12.67 -19.28
N GLY A 104 -14.50 11.88 -18.56
CA GLY A 104 -15.71 11.26 -19.11
C GLY A 104 -16.72 12.29 -19.63
N ARG A 105 -16.88 13.44 -18.95
CA ARG A 105 -17.74 14.55 -19.40
C ARG A 105 -17.22 15.24 -20.66
N LEU A 106 -15.92 15.12 -20.93
CA LEU A 106 -15.26 15.70 -22.11
C LEU A 106 -15.10 14.69 -23.26
N GLY A 107 -15.66 13.47 -23.12
CA GLY A 107 -15.58 12.41 -24.12
C GLY A 107 -14.29 11.60 -24.10
N GLY A 108 -13.52 11.70 -23.00
CA GLY A 108 -12.41 10.80 -22.69
C GLY A 108 -12.87 9.60 -21.84
N VAL A 109 -11.91 8.82 -21.32
CA VAL A 109 -12.18 7.69 -20.41
C VAL A 109 -12.83 8.20 -19.13
N GLY A 110 -14.06 7.79 -18.86
CA GLY A 110 -14.80 8.14 -17.66
C GLY A 110 -14.51 7.23 -16.49
N LEU A 111 -15.00 7.62 -15.29
CA LEU A 111 -14.77 6.83 -14.06
C LEU A 111 -15.37 5.43 -14.17
N ASP A 112 -16.59 5.28 -14.69
CA ASP A 112 -17.23 3.96 -14.86
C ASP A 112 -16.45 3.06 -15.80
N GLU A 113 -15.90 3.62 -16.89
CA GLU A 113 -15.08 2.89 -17.85
C GLU A 113 -13.74 2.49 -17.21
N ALA A 114 -13.13 3.37 -16.43
CA ALA A 114 -11.92 3.08 -15.68
C ALA A 114 -12.15 1.95 -14.67
N ILE A 115 -13.26 1.99 -13.91
CA ILE A 115 -13.65 0.94 -12.96
C ILE A 115 -13.89 -0.39 -13.69
N ALA A 116 -14.47 -0.38 -14.90
CA ALA A 116 -14.65 -1.60 -15.68
C ALA A 116 -13.29 -2.22 -16.08
N VAL A 117 -12.29 -1.40 -16.40
CA VAL A 117 -10.92 -1.91 -16.66
C VAL A 117 -10.32 -2.52 -15.38
N ILE A 118 -10.51 -1.88 -14.22
CA ILE A 118 -10.05 -2.44 -12.94
C ILE A 118 -10.74 -3.80 -12.65
N ASP A 119 -12.04 -3.93 -12.94
CA ASP A 119 -12.76 -5.19 -12.81
C ASP A 119 -12.16 -6.32 -13.66
N GLU A 120 -11.78 -6.02 -14.91
CA GLU A 120 -11.08 -6.98 -15.78
C GLU A 120 -9.73 -7.40 -15.22
N LEU A 121 -8.92 -6.43 -14.76
CA LEU A 121 -7.60 -6.68 -14.19
C LEU A 121 -7.66 -7.43 -12.84
N ALA A 122 -8.73 -7.21 -12.06
CA ALA A 122 -8.96 -7.91 -10.80
C ALA A 122 -9.22 -9.42 -10.97
N ALA A 123 -9.62 -9.86 -12.16
CA ALA A 123 -9.82 -11.28 -12.47
C ALA A 123 -8.50 -12.05 -12.70
N HIS A 124 -7.35 -11.36 -12.83
CA HIS A 124 -6.07 -12.03 -13.04
C HIS A 124 -5.63 -12.80 -11.78
N PRO A 125 -5.13 -14.05 -11.86
CA PRO A 125 -4.82 -14.87 -10.70
C PRO A 125 -3.75 -14.28 -9.77
N ARG A 126 -2.88 -13.41 -10.28
CA ARG A 126 -1.86 -12.71 -9.49
C ARG A 126 -2.35 -11.35 -8.95
N THR A 127 -3.56 -10.91 -9.28
CA THR A 127 -4.21 -9.77 -8.62
C THR A 127 -4.84 -10.27 -7.32
N ARG A 128 -4.36 -9.78 -6.20
CA ARG A 128 -4.76 -10.23 -4.86
C ARG A 128 -5.40 -9.14 -4.02
N ALA A 129 -5.45 -7.92 -4.54
CA ALA A 129 -6.15 -6.82 -3.89
C ALA A 129 -6.77 -5.84 -4.88
N ILE A 130 -7.82 -5.18 -4.44
CA ILE A 130 -8.25 -3.89 -4.96
C ILE A 130 -7.53 -2.83 -4.13
N GLY A 131 -6.67 -2.03 -4.75
CA GLY A 131 -5.88 -1.01 -4.04
C GLY A 131 -4.80 -0.34 -4.92
N GLU A 132 -4.52 0.95 -4.62
CA GLU A 132 -5.08 1.69 -3.46
C GLU A 132 -6.31 2.52 -3.86
N THR A 133 -7.30 2.49 -3.04
CA THR A 133 -8.56 3.23 -3.19
C THR A 133 -9.03 3.75 -1.84
N GLY A 134 -9.98 4.65 -1.80
CA GLY A 134 -10.47 5.23 -0.56
C GLY A 134 -10.77 6.71 -0.70
N LEU A 135 -10.41 7.51 0.33
CA LEU A 135 -10.69 8.94 0.38
C LEU A 135 -9.45 9.76 0.76
N ASP A 136 -9.23 10.88 0.07
CA ASP A 136 -8.18 11.86 0.36
C ASP A 136 -8.78 13.27 0.43
N PHE A 137 -9.00 13.76 1.63
CA PHE A 137 -9.54 15.09 1.88
C PHE A 137 -8.44 16.15 2.03
N PHE A 138 -7.18 15.73 2.10
CA PHE A 138 -6.04 16.62 2.13
C PHE A 138 -5.74 17.24 0.75
N ARG A 139 -5.87 16.44 -0.33
CA ARG A 139 -5.54 16.87 -1.69
C ARG A 139 -6.76 17.25 -2.53
N THR A 140 -7.97 16.92 -2.07
CA THR A 140 -9.18 17.11 -2.87
C THR A 140 -10.16 18.04 -2.15
N GLU A 141 -10.46 19.17 -2.80
CA GLU A 141 -11.43 20.15 -2.31
C GLU A 141 -12.83 19.54 -2.17
N PRO A 142 -13.65 20.01 -1.22
CA PRO A 142 -14.96 19.41 -0.92
C PRO A 142 -15.87 19.23 -2.15
N GLU A 143 -15.86 20.18 -3.08
CA GLU A 143 -16.69 20.19 -4.29
C GLU A 143 -16.31 19.09 -5.29
N ARG A 144 -15.12 18.51 -5.15
CA ARG A 144 -14.58 17.46 -6.02
C ARG A 144 -14.54 16.08 -5.37
N ARG A 145 -15.07 15.92 -4.15
CA ARG A 145 -14.99 14.66 -3.39
C ARG A 145 -16.01 13.60 -3.82
N ALA A 146 -17.13 14.00 -4.44
CA ALA A 146 -18.17 13.04 -4.83
C ALA A 146 -17.63 11.86 -5.68
N PRO A 147 -16.79 12.05 -6.71
CA PRO A 147 -16.21 10.94 -7.46
C PRO A 147 -15.31 10.01 -6.63
N GLN A 148 -14.70 10.49 -5.53
CA GLN A 148 -13.95 9.60 -4.63
C GLN A 148 -14.87 8.60 -3.96
N PHE A 149 -16.03 9.04 -3.45
CA PHE A 149 -17.02 8.14 -2.84
C PHE A 149 -17.58 7.14 -3.86
N GLU A 150 -17.92 7.60 -5.07
CA GLU A 150 -18.40 6.74 -6.15
C GLU A 150 -17.36 5.64 -6.48
N SER A 151 -16.11 6.05 -6.65
CA SER A 151 -14.98 5.13 -6.90
C SER A 151 -14.78 4.17 -5.73
N PHE A 152 -14.74 4.66 -4.49
CA PHE A 152 -14.51 3.84 -3.31
C PHE A 152 -15.59 2.77 -3.12
N GLU A 153 -16.88 3.13 -3.26
CA GLU A 153 -17.99 2.18 -3.18
C GLU A 153 -17.94 1.12 -4.30
N ALA A 154 -17.59 1.54 -5.53
CA ALA A 154 -17.40 0.61 -6.63
C ALA A 154 -16.25 -0.37 -6.36
N HIS A 155 -15.11 0.11 -5.85
CA HIS A 155 -13.97 -0.73 -5.50
C HIS A 155 -14.29 -1.69 -4.34
N ILE A 156 -15.09 -1.28 -3.34
CA ILE A 156 -15.61 -2.18 -2.30
C ILE A 156 -16.41 -3.32 -2.94
N ALA A 157 -17.26 -3.00 -3.92
CA ALA A 157 -18.04 -4.01 -4.63
C ALA A 157 -17.15 -4.96 -5.44
N LEU A 158 -16.10 -4.45 -6.10
CA LEU A 158 -15.13 -5.27 -6.84
C LEU A 158 -14.34 -6.22 -5.92
N ALA A 159 -13.85 -5.73 -4.78
CA ALA A 159 -13.14 -6.56 -3.82
C ALA A 159 -14.00 -7.73 -3.33
N LYS A 160 -15.28 -7.47 -3.04
CA LYS A 160 -16.27 -8.51 -2.68
C LYS A 160 -16.55 -9.47 -3.84
N LYS A 161 -16.75 -8.95 -5.07
CA LYS A 161 -17.03 -9.74 -6.27
C LYS A 161 -15.94 -10.75 -6.55
N HIS A 162 -14.67 -10.33 -6.48
CA HIS A 162 -13.52 -11.17 -6.75
C HIS A 162 -13.02 -11.94 -5.52
N GLY A 163 -13.53 -11.65 -4.32
CA GLY A 163 -13.10 -12.30 -3.08
C GLY A 163 -11.63 -12.05 -2.76
N ILE A 164 -11.09 -10.89 -3.10
CA ILE A 164 -9.72 -10.46 -2.85
C ILE A 164 -9.64 -9.37 -1.80
N ALA A 165 -8.44 -9.07 -1.31
CA ALA A 165 -8.23 -8.05 -0.30
C ALA A 165 -8.56 -6.63 -0.82
N MET A 166 -8.67 -5.67 0.08
CA MET A 166 -8.80 -4.25 -0.25
C MET A 166 -7.77 -3.44 0.51
N GLN A 167 -7.02 -2.59 -0.19
CA GLN A 167 -6.08 -1.64 0.41
C GLN A 167 -6.68 -0.23 0.36
N ILE A 168 -6.91 0.34 1.53
CA ILE A 168 -7.58 1.63 1.71
C ILE A 168 -6.54 2.72 1.93
N HIS A 169 -6.58 3.72 1.05
CA HIS A 169 -5.99 5.04 1.26
C HIS A 169 -6.94 5.91 2.08
N ASP A 170 -6.44 6.41 3.20
CA ASP A 170 -7.21 7.28 4.09
C ASP A 170 -6.36 8.47 4.52
N ARG A 171 -6.68 9.66 4.02
CA ARG A 171 -5.97 10.88 4.38
C ARG A 171 -6.92 12.01 4.72
N ASP A 172 -6.93 12.41 6.00
CA ASP A 172 -7.83 13.42 6.57
C ASP A 172 -9.32 13.08 6.32
N ALA A 173 -9.66 11.77 6.18
CA ALA A 173 -10.99 11.29 5.82
C ALA A 173 -11.49 10.14 6.71
N HIS A 174 -10.89 9.92 7.87
CA HIS A 174 -11.08 8.75 8.75
C HIS A 174 -12.55 8.40 9.00
N ASP A 175 -13.33 9.36 9.48
CA ASP A 175 -14.76 9.14 9.76
C ASP A 175 -15.54 8.76 8.50
N ALA A 176 -15.28 9.46 7.38
CA ALA A 176 -15.97 9.21 6.12
C ALA A 176 -15.64 7.84 5.52
N VAL A 177 -14.39 7.36 5.67
CA VAL A 177 -13.98 6.00 5.28
C VAL A 177 -14.71 4.97 6.14
N LEU A 178 -14.67 5.10 7.47
CA LEU A 178 -15.34 4.19 8.38
C LEU A 178 -16.86 4.16 8.19
N GLU A 179 -17.50 5.32 8.02
CA GLU A 179 -18.94 5.43 7.73
C GLU A 179 -19.29 4.75 6.39
N THR A 180 -18.47 4.93 5.36
CA THR A 180 -18.68 4.27 4.06
C THR A 180 -18.61 2.75 4.20
N LEU A 181 -17.56 2.22 4.86
CA LEU A 181 -17.41 0.79 5.11
C LEU A 181 -18.57 0.22 5.93
N ALA A 182 -19.03 0.93 6.96
CA ALA A 182 -20.17 0.51 7.77
C ALA A 182 -21.49 0.50 6.96
N ARG A 183 -21.71 1.49 6.10
CA ARG A 183 -22.92 1.64 5.30
C ARG A 183 -23.03 0.62 4.18
N VAL A 184 -21.94 0.39 3.42
CA VAL A 184 -21.97 -0.53 2.26
C VAL A 184 -21.48 -1.94 2.60
N GLY A 185 -20.95 -2.13 3.79
CA GLY A 185 -20.32 -3.36 4.27
C GLY A 185 -18.90 -3.55 3.71
N ALA A 186 -17.90 -3.67 4.56
CA ALA A 186 -16.52 -3.88 4.17
C ALA A 186 -16.28 -5.24 3.50
N PRO A 187 -15.28 -5.39 2.63
CA PRO A 187 -14.74 -6.68 2.23
C PRO A 187 -14.17 -7.45 3.44
N GLU A 188 -14.16 -8.79 3.35
CA GLU A 188 -13.65 -9.64 4.44
C GLU A 188 -12.19 -9.35 4.80
N ARG A 189 -11.36 -9.04 3.79
CA ARG A 189 -9.94 -8.74 3.95
C ARG A 189 -9.66 -7.28 3.64
N THR A 190 -9.96 -6.42 4.61
CA THR A 190 -9.78 -4.97 4.55
C THR A 190 -8.47 -4.57 5.22
N VAL A 191 -7.66 -3.79 4.53
CA VAL A 191 -6.37 -3.24 4.98
C VAL A 191 -6.42 -1.73 4.88
N PHE A 192 -6.13 -1.03 5.97
CA PHE A 192 -5.74 0.37 5.93
C PHE A 192 -4.25 0.43 5.66
N HIS A 193 -3.86 0.73 4.41
CA HIS A 193 -2.46 0.92 4.08
C HIS A 193 -1.96 2.25 4.65
N CYS A 194 -0.67 2.35 4.92
CA CYS A 194 -0.05 3.55 5.49
C CYS A 194 -0.91 4.18 6.59
N PHE A 195 -1.34 3.34 7.56
CA PHE A 195 -2.29 3.76 8.60
C PHE A 195 -1.90 5.13 9.17
N SER A 196 -2.87 6.05 9.19
CA SER A 196 -2.64 7.47 9.54
C SER A 196 -3.48 7.96 10.72
N GLY A 197 -4.34 7.09 11.26
CA GLY A 197 -5.19 7.40 12.41
C GLY A 197 -4.46 7.42 13.75
N ASP A 198 -5.24 7.43 14.82
CA ASP A 198 -4.80 7.34 16.21
C ASP A 198 -5.17 5.99 16.84
N ASP A 199 -4.91 5.84 18.13
CA ASP A 199 -5.22 4.62 18.89
C ASP A 199 -6.72 4.36 19.00
N ALA A 200 -7.57 5.38 19.00
CA ALA A 200 -9.03 5.23 19.03
C ALA A 200 -9.53 4.63 17.71
N MET A 201 -9.08 5.16 16.57
CA MET A 201 -9.38 4.60 15.25
C MET A 201 -8.82 3.18 15.09
N ALA A 202 -7.60 2.93 15.58
CA ALA A 202 -6.99 1.61 15.52
C ALA A 202 -7.83 0.54 16.24
N ARG A 203 -8.42 0.86 17.42
CA ARG A 203 -9.34 -0.04 18.13
C ARG A 203 -10.60 -0.32 17.30
N VAL A 204 -11.22 0.72 16.73
CA VAL A 204 -12.41 0.55 15.88
C VAL A 204 -12.11 -0.36 14.68
N CYS A 205 -10.97 -0.16 14.02
CA CYS A 205 -10.55 -1.00 12.90
C CYS A 205 -10.28 -2.45 13.34
N ALA A 206 -9.59 -2.65 14.47
CA ALA A 206 -9.29 -3.98 15.01
C ALA A 206 -10.57 -4.74 15.40
N ASP A 207 -11.53 -4.07 16.06
CA ASP A 207 -12.82 -4.64 16.44
C ASP A 207 -13.66 -5.03 15.21
N ALA A 208 -13.52 -4.28 14.11
CA ALA A 208 -14.14 -4.60 12.82
C ALA A 208 -13.39 -5.71 12.04
N GLY A 209 -12.24 -6.19 12.55
CA GLY A 209 -11.43 -7.23 11.92
C GLY A 209 -10.51 -6.73 10.80
N TYR A 210 -10.32 -5.42 10.66
CA TYR A 210 -9.45 -4.82 9.64
C TYR A 210 -7.97 -4.95 10.03
N HIS A 211 -7.10 -4.96 9.03
CA HIS A 211 -5.64 -4.94 9.22
C HIS A 211 -5.12 -3.52 9.05
N LEU A 212 -4.12 -3.18 9.86
CA LEU A 212 -3.44 -1.88 9.82
C LEU A 212 -2.00 -2.09 9.36
N SER A 213 -1.63 -1.48 8.26
CA SER A 213 -0.29 -1.56 7.71
C SER A 213 0.52 -0.32 8.08
N PHE A 214 1.69 -0.54 8.67
CA PHE A 214 2.57 0.53 9.15
C PHE A 214 3.77 0.69 8.22
N ALA A 215 3.93 1.92 7.71
CA ALA A 215 5.05 2.30 6.86
C ALA A 215 6.20 2.96 7.65
N GLY A 216 7.25 3.36 6.94
CA GLY A 216 8.42 4.01 7.54
C GLY A 216 8.12 5.27 8.36
N ASN A 217 6.97 5.92 8.15
CA ASN A 217 6.52 7.09 8.91
C ASN A 217 6.30 6.81 10.41
N VAL A 218 6.05 5.56 10.83
CA VAL A 218 5.95 5.20 12.26
C VAL A 218 7.23 5.54 13.03
N THR A 219 8.37 5.54 12.32
CA THR A 219 9.69 5.92 12.89
C THR A 219 9.88 7.42 13.06
N PHE A 220 8.97 8.27 12.53
CA PHE A 220 9.16 9.72 12.53
C PHE A 220 8.94 10.30 13.94
N LYS A 221 9.73 11.33 14.28
CA LYS A 221 9.69 11.95 15.62
C LYS A 221 8.29 12.46 16.01
N ASN A 222 7.53 12.96 15.04
CA ASN A 222 6.19 13.52 15.22
C ASN A 222 5.05 12.51 15.03
N ALA A 223 5.33 11.21 14.95
CA ALA A 223 4.34 10.17 14.70
C ALA A 223 3.96 9.39 15.98
N GLN A 224 3.77 10.09 17.12
CA GLN A 224 3.39 9.43 18.36
C GLN A 224 2.04 8.75 18.25
N ASN A 225 1.07 9.36 17.54
CA ASN A 225 -0.23 8.76 17.28
C ASN A 225 -0.12 7.39 16.60
N LEU A 226 0.82 7.20 15.66
CA LEU A 226 1.01 5.93 14.98
C LEU A 226 1.63 4.87 15.91
N ARG A 227 2.52 5.28 16.83
CA ARG A 227 3.09 4.36 17.85
C ARG A 227 2.03 3.94 18.86
N ASP A 228 1.18 4.89 19.29
CA ASP A 228 0.06 4.60 20.20
C ASP A 228 -0.95 3.66 19.51
N ALA A 229 -1.24 3.89 18.23
CA ALA A 229 -2.07 3.00 17.42
C ALA A 229 -1.45 1.59 17.27
N LEU A 230 -0.13 1.51 16.99
CA LEU A 230 0.59 0.23 16.89
C LEU A 230 0.49 -0.58 18.19
N GLN A 231 0.65 0.08 19.35
CA GLN A 231 0.60 -0.57 20.66
C GLN A 231 -0.78 -1.15 21.02
N VAL A 232 -1.85 -0.58 20.48
CA VAL A 232 -3.22 -1.07 20.77
C VAL A 232 -3.74 -2.04 19.71
N THR A 233 -3.08 -2.14 18.56
CA THR A 233 -3.47 -3.04 17.49
C THR A 233 -3.09 -4.49 17.86
N PRO A 234 -4.02 -5.46 17.81
CA PRO A 234 -3.69 -6.87 18.00
C PRO A 234 -2.64 -7.32 16.98
N LEU A 235 -1.67 -8.13 17.43
CA LEU A 235 -0.56 -8.58 16.58
C LEU A 235 -1.03 -9.26 15.28
N ASP A 236 -2.15 -10.00 15.33
CA ASP A 236 -2.74 -10.67 14.17
C ASP A 236 -3.46 -9.74 13.20
N ARG A 237 -3.43 -8.41 13.44
CA ARG A 237 -3.98 -7.35 12.60
C ARG A 237 -2.92 -6.38 12.08
N ILE A 238 -1.67 -6.57 12.45
CA ILE A 238 -0.57 -5.69 12.03
C ILE A 238 0.02 -6.19 10.71
N LEU A 239 0.25 -5.26 9.79
CA LEU A 239 1.05 -5.45 8.58
C LEU A 239 2.18 -4.42 8.54
N VAL A 240 3.18 -4.64 7.70
CA VAL A 240 4.28 -3.72 7.46
C VAL A 240 4.42 -3.46 5.96
N GLU A 241 4.81 -2.26 5.61
CA GLU A 241 5.04 -1.83 4.23
C GLU A 241 6.13 -0.77 4.14
N THR A 242 6.54 -0.45 2.92
CA THR A 242 7.40 0.71 2.67
C THR A 242 6.64 1.92 2.20
N ASP A 243 5.57 1.75 1.45
CA ASP A 243 4.99 2.79 0.59
C ASP A 243 6.06 3.40 -0.34
N ALA A 244 7.02 2.57 -0.77
CA ALA A 244 8.11 3.03 -1.63
C ALA A 244 7.58 3.57 -2.97
N PRO A 245 8.18 4.66 -3.47
CA PRO A 245 9.40 5.35 -3.07
C PRO A 245 9.23 6.40 -1.96
N PHE A 246 8.06 6.46 -1.31
CA PHE A 246 7.75 7.45 -0.28
C PHE A 246 8.17 6.96 1.12
N LEU A 247 8.03 7.80 2.14
CA LEU A 247 8.05 7.49 3.58
C LEU A 247 9.32 6.76 4.10
N THR A 248 10.48 7.02 3.52
CA THR A 248 11.75 6.44 3.95
C THR A 248 11.93 6.54 5.46
N PRO A 249 12.19 5.41 6.19
CA PRO A 249 12.27 5.40 7.64
C PRO A 249 13.48 6.18 8.18
N VAL A 250 13.39 6.64 9.43
CA VAL A 250 14.54 7.20 10.17
C VAL A 250 15.57 6.09 10.41
N PRO A 251 16.91 6.36 10.27
CA PRO A 251 17.54 7.69 10.08
C PRO A 251 17.68 8.12 8.62
N LEU A 252 17.11 7.41 7.67
CA LEU A 252 17.33 7.59 6.23
C LEU A 252 16.34 8.55 5.56
N ARG A 253 15.51 9.22 6.34
CA ARG A 253 14.47 10.14 5.86
C ARG A 253 15.00 11.14 4.82
N GLY A 254 14.27 11.28 3.69
CA GLY A 254 14.63 12.19 2.60
C GLY A 254 15.51 11.55 1.51
N ARG A 255 15.93 10.30 1.68
CA ARG A 255 16.59 9.50 0.65
C ARG A 255 15.55 8.65 -0.11
N PRO A 256 15.92 8.06 -1.26
CA PRO A 256 15.06 7.09 -1.94
C PRO A 256 14.68 5.91 -1.03
N ASN A 257 13.40 5.49 -1.12
CA ASN A 257 12.89 4.31 -0.43
C ASN A 257 12.73 3.14 -1.40
N ALA A 258 12.84 1.92 -0.88
CA ALA A 258 12.59 0.69 -1.63
C ALA A 258 12.28 -0.46 -0.65
N PRO A 259 11.68 -1.57 -1.12
CA PRO A 259 11.26 -2.70 -0.28
C PRO A 259 12.36 -3.26 0.63
N TYR A 260 13.62 -3.20 0.23
CA TYR A 260 14.72 -3.67 1.06
C TYR A 260 14.95 -2.86 2.35
N LEU A 261 14.22 -1.74 2.56
CA LEU A 261 14.29 -0.96 3.79
C LEU A 261 13.23 -1.37 4.84
N VAL A 262 12.30 -2.26 4.53
CA VAL A 262 11.32 -2.85 5.49
C VAL A 262 11.97 -3.30 6.81
N PRO A 263 13.18 -3.94 6.83
CA PRO A 263 13.80 -4.38 8.07
C PRO A 263 14.02 -3.27 9.11
N ILE A 264 14.18 -2.02 8.68
CA ILE A 264 14.32 -0.87 9.60
C ILE A 264 12.99 -0.62 10.31
N THR A 265 11.90 -0.61 9.57
CA THR A 265 10.55 -0.43 10.12
C THR A 265 10.17 -1.57 11.05
N VAL A 266 10.43 -2.83 10.65
CA VAL A 266 10.15 -4.03 11.47
C VAL A 266 10.88 -3.97 12.81
N ARG A 267 12.19 -3.68 12.83
CA ARG A 267 12.97 -3.58 14.07
C ARG A 267 12.48 -2.44 14.96
N PHE A 268 12.08 -1.32 14.36
CA PHE A 268 11.48 -0.22 15.12
C PHE A 268 10.16 -0.65 15.75
N MET A 269 9.26 -1.29 14.98
CA MET A 269 7.97 -1.78 15.49
C MET A 269 8.15 -2.80 16.61
N ALA A 270 9.09 -3.76 16.48
CA ALA A 270 9.40 -4.73 17.51
C ALA A 270 9.85 -4.06 18.80
N ALA A 271 10.72 -3.05 18.71
CA ALA A 271 11.18 -2.27 19.86
C ALA A 271 10.03 -1.49 20.55
N GLU A 272 9.13 -0.88 19.78
CA GLU A 272 7.95 -0.17 20.30
C GLU A 272 6.96 -1.12 20.97
N LEU A 273 6.80 -2.34 20.44
CA LEU A 273 5.93 -3.37 21.01
C LEU A 273 6.58 -4.12 22.17
N GLY A 274 7.89 -4.01 22.36
CA GLY A 274 8.63 -4.74 23.39
C GLY A 274 8.68 -6.25 23.17
N ILE A 275 8.67 -6.72 21.93
CA ILE A 275 8.73 -8.13 21.54
C ILE A 275 9.98 -8.43 20.71
N ASP A 276 10.29 -9.70 20.57
CA ASP A 276 11.41 -10.16 19.74
C ASP A 276 11.14 -9.89 18.26
N VAL A 277 12.20 -9.56 17.49
CA VAL A 277 12.09 -9.24 16.06
C VAL A 277 11.60 -10.44 15.26
N ASP A 278 12.12 -11.63 15.54
CA ASP A 278 11.74 -12.85 14.80
C ASP A 278 10.30 -13.25 15.14
N GLU A 279 9.85 -13.06 16.39
CA GLU A 279 8.45 -13.24 16.78
C GLU A 279 7.52 -12.31 15.98
N LEU A 280 7.86 -11.03 15.88
CA LEU A 280 7.09 -10.10 15.07
C LEU A 280 7.10 -10.49 13.57
N CYS A 281 8.26 -10.89 13.04
CA CYS A 281 8.38 -11.32 11.65
C CYS A 281 7.48 -12.50 11.31
N VAL A 282 7.42 -13.52 12.17
CA VAL A 282 6.51 -14.67 12.01
C VAL A 282 5.06 -14.18 11.90
N GLN A 283 4.64 -13.33 12.83
CA GLN A 283 3.27 -12.82 12.83
C GLN A 283 2.95 -11.97 11.60
N LEU A 284 3.87 -11.07 11.20
CA LEU A 284 3.70 -10.24 9.98
C LEU A 284 3.57 -11.10 8.73
N ALA A 285 4.41 -12.14 8.60
CA ALA A 285 4.34 -13.06 7.47
C ALA A 285 3.00 -13.83 7.42
N GLU A 286 2.55 -14.35 8.56
CA GLU A 286 1.26 -15.04 8.67
C GLU A 286 0.09 -14.11 8.32
N ASN A 287 0.12 -12.85 8.79
CA ASN A 287 -0.91 -11.86 8.49
C ASN A 287 -0.96 -11.56 7.00
N THR A 288 0.21 -11.32 6.36
CA THR A 288 0.30 -11.09 4.91
C THR A 288 -0.29 -12.25 4.13
N LEU A 289 0.08 -13.48 4.44
CA LEU A 289 -0.44 -14.67 3.76
C LEU A 289 -1.94 -14.88 4.01
N ARG A 290 -2.45 -14.50 5.17
CA ARG A 290 -3.90 -14.51 5.47
C ARG A 290 -4.66 -13.50 4.62
N VAL A 291 -4.10 -12.32 4.39
CA VAL A 291 -4.73 -11.24 3.63
C VAL A 291 -4.66 -11.49 2.12
N TYR A 292 -3.47 -11.76 1.59
CA TYR A 292 -3.23 -11.80 0.14
C TYR A 292 -3.10 -13.21 -0.44
N GLY A 293 -2.96 -14.23 0.43
CA GLY A 293 -2.67 -15.60 0.01
C GLY A 293 -1.19 -15.85 -0.30
N SER A 294 -0.89 -17.03 -0.85
CA SER A 294 0.48 -17.40 -1.21
C SER A 294 1.01 -16.61 -2.40
N PHE A 295 2.30 -16.27 -2.36
CA PHE A 295 3.05 -15.70 -3.47
C PHE A 295 3.52 -16.78 -4.47
N ASP A 296 3.51 -18.05 -4.07
CA ASP A 296 3.97 -19.19 -4.88
C ASP A 296 2.90 -19.72 -5.84
N SER A 297 1.70 -19.15 -5.87
CA SER A 297 0.54 -19.69 -6.62
C SER A 297 -0.03 -18.71 -7.64
#